data_ef95d9c70be167e21f30c2985a024435
#
_entry.id   ef95d9c70be167e21f30c2985a024435
#
_cell.length_a   1.000
_cell.length_b   1.000
_cell.length_c   1.000
_cell.angle_alpha   90.00
_cell.angle_beta   90.00
_cell.angle_gamma   90.00
#
_symmetry.space_group_name_H-M   'P 1'
#
loop_
_entity.id
_entity.type
_entity.pdbx_description
1 polymer ?
#
loop_
_entity_poly.entity_id
_entity_poly.type
_entity_poly.pdbx_seq_one_letter_code
_entity_poly.pdbx_strand_id
1 'polypeptide(L)'
;TLISGSSVNTGATTIRPHGGNLYVDRVPAGFYRGNGYGKFAGATQIVELGELESPIVLTNTLSVSKGIEAAIAWTLDQPGNESVRSVNAVVGETNDGYLNDIRGRHLTASLIRESIENAQAGPVDEGSIGAGRGSVLFGWKGGIGTSSRQLPASLGGYTIGVLVQANYGGVLMVDGIPVGEALGQYFMSDMADDRQADGSVIVVIATDAPLSDRNLTRVASRAMLALGRTGSPATNGSGDYSIAFSTAESVRRGISDIPINGLANQKMSPIFQATVEATEEAILNALFK
;
A
#
# COMPACT_ATOMS: atom_id res chain seq x y z
N THR A 1 -12.71 -6.76 2.85
CA THR A 1 -14.16 -6.61 2.55
C THR A 1 -14.37 -6.44 1.06
N LEU A 2 -15.42 -7.04 0.54
CA LEU A 2 -15.75 -7.12 -0.88
C LEU A 2 -17.23 -6.83 -1.07
N ILE A 3 -17.56 -5.95 -2.05
CA ILE A 3 -18.92 -5.75 -2.53
C ILE A 3 -18.94 -6.01 -4.03
N SER A 4 -19.85 -6.84 -4.49
CA SER A 4 -20.02 -7.17 -5.90
C SER A 4 -21.49 -7.19 -6.31
N GLY A 5 -21.75 -6.77 -7.55
CA GLY A 5 -23.06 -6.74 -8.19
C GLY A 5 -22.90 -6.47 -9.68
N SER A 6 -23.99 -6.28 -10.43
CA SER A 6 -23.91 -6.07 -11.87
C SER A 6 -23.12 -4.83 -12.28
N SER A 7 -23.06 -3.79 -11.43
CA SER A 7 -22.31 -2.54 -11.63
C SER A 7 -21.45 -2.15 -10.43
N VAL A 8 -21.38 -2.99 -9.39
CA VAL A 8 -20.67 -2.68 -8.14
C VAL A 8 -19.51 -3.66 -7.98
N ASN A 9 -18.29 -3.14 -8.11
CA ASN A 9 -17.06 -3.89 -7.97
C ASN A 9 -16.06 -3.09 -7.12
N THR A 10 -16.18 -3.18 -5.80
CA THR A 10 -15.35 -2.41 -4.88
C THR A 10 -15.11 -3.17 -3.58
N GLY A 11 -14.22 -2.65 -2.73
CA GLY A 11 -13.91 -3.23 -1.45
C GLY A 11 -12.91 -2.40 -0.66
N ALA A 12 -12.50 -2.94 0.49
CA ALA A 12 -11.40 -2.41 1.29
C ALA A 12 -10.43 -3.54 1.63
N THR A 13 -9.15 -3.20 1.68
CA THR A 13 -8.06 -4.06 2.16
C THR A 13 -7.39 -3.34 3.33
N THR A 14 -7.15 -4.03 4.42
CA THR A 14 -6.59 -3.42 5.63
C THR A 14 -5.35 -4.14 6.09
N ILE A 15 -4.38 -3.38 6.58
CA ILE A 15 -3.13 -3.88 7.11
C ILE A 15 -2.99 -3.43 8.57
N ARG A 16 -2.81 -4.38 9.47
CA ARG A 16 -2.45 -4.13 10.87
C ARG A 16 -0.98 -4.47 11.06
N PRO A 17 -0.12 -3.51 11.43
CA PRO A 17 1.31 -3.76 11.66
C PRO A 17 1.60 -4.83 12.71
N HIS A 18 0.75 -4.93 13.73
CA HIS A 18 0.79 -5.98 14.76
C HIS A 18 -0.59 -6.18 15.42
N GLY A 19 -0.72 -7.18 16.26
CA GLY A 19 -1.98 -7.54 16.92
C GLY A 19 -2.33 -6.74 18.17
N GLY A 20 -1.43 -5.90 18.68
CA GLY A 20 -1.64 -5.05 19.86
C GLY A 20 -2.34 -3.72 19.55
N ASN A 21 -2.42 -2.86 20.58
CA ASN A 21 -2.95 -1.51 20.45
C ASN A 21 -1.91 -0.61 19.72
N LEU A 22 -2.19 -0.31 18.43
CA LEU A 22 -1.30 0.46 17.56
C LEU A 22 -1.10 1.91 18.02
N TYR A 23 -2.04 2.48 18.75
CA TYR A 23 -1.95 3.85 19.26
C TYR A 23 -0.95 3.97 20.40
N VAL A 24 -0.86 2.95 21.25
CA VAL A 24 0.04 2.91 22.42
C VAL A 24 1.42 2.39 22.03
N ASP A 25 1.47 1.37 21.16
CA ASP A 25 2.71 0.70 20.72
C ASP A 25 2.91 0.93 19.22
N ARG A 26 3.26 2.17 18.87
CA ARG A 26 3.40 2.62 17.48
C ARG A 26 4.58 1.97 16.79
N VAL A 27 4.46 1.79 15.49
CA VAL A 27 5.59 1.35 14.67
C VAL A 27 6.23 2.52 13.94
N PRO A 28 7.57 2.55 13.79
CA PRO A 28 8.21 3.54 12.93
C PRO A 28 7.76 3.34 11.49
N ALA A 29 7.49 4.44 10.79
CA ALA A 29 7.02 4.44 9.42
C ALA A 29 7.68 5.54 8.59
N GLY A 30 7.78 5.31 7.29
CA GLY A 30 8.23 6.28 6.31
C GLY A 30 7.30 6.31 5.11
N PHE A 31 7.07 7.49 4.57
CA PHE A 31 6.18 7.73 3.44
C PHE A 31 6.97 8.31 2.26
N TYR A 32 6.60 7.91 1.05
CA TYR A 32 7.13 8.49 -0.17
C TYR A 32 6.04 8.72 -1.22
N ARG A 33 6.04 9.90 -1.82
CA ARG A 33 5.17 10.28 -2.92
C ARG A 33 5.94 10.22 -4.22
N GLY A 34 5.61 9.27 -5.09
CA GLY A 34 6.15 9.15 -6.45
C GLY A 34 5.49 10.17 -7.38
N ASN A 35 4.18 10.14 -7.47
CA ASN A 35 3.34 11.15 -8.12
C ASN A 35 2.14 11.47 -7.25
N GLY A 36 1.72 12.72 -7.21
CA GLY A 36 0.83 13.23 -6.16
C GLY A 36 -0.60 13.53 -6.59
N TYR A 37 -1.17 12.80 -7.52
CA TYR A 37 -2.57 12.93 -7.87
C TYR A 37 -3.43 12.04 -6.96
N GLY A 38 -4.51 12.57 -6.38
CA GLY A 38 -5.36 11.81 -5.46
C GLY A 38 -4.98 11.98 -3.98
N LYS A 39 -5.25 10.97 -3.15
CA LYS A 39 -5.23 11.09 -1.70
C LYS A 39 -4.45 9.96 -1.03
N PHE A 40 -3.63 10.35 -0.06
CA PHE A 40 -3.10 9.46 0.97
C PHE A 40 -3.28 10.17 2.32
N ALA A 41 -4.38 9.86 3.01
CA ALA A 41 -4.66 10.44 4.31
C ALA A 41 -3.64 9.95 5.35
N GLY A 42 -3.30 10.80 6.31
CA GLY A 42 -2.33 10.49 7.37
C GLY A 42 -0.87 10.72 7.00
N ALA A 43 -0.55 10.96 5.72
CA ALA A 43 0.83 11.13 5.27
C ALA A 43 1.58 12.27 5.99
N THR A 44 0.90 13.36 6.32
CA THR A 44 1.52 14.52 6.97
C THR A 44 2.12 14.19 8.34
N GLN A 45 1.40 13.44 9.18
CA GLN A 45 1.91 13.02 10.49
C GLN A 45 3.03 11.97 10.35
N ILE A 46 2.93 11.06 9.39
CA ILE A 46 3.99 10.08 9.13
C ILE A 46 5.28 10.78 8.71
N VAL A 47 5.19 11.82 7.86
CA VAL A 47 6.35 12.61 7.41
C VAL A 47 6.94 13.39 8.59
N GLU A 48 6.12 13.95 9.47
CA GLU A 48 6.56 14.79 10.59
C GLU A 48 7.09 13.95 11.76
N LEU A 49 6.35 12.91 12.19
CA LEU A 49 6.67 12.14 13.39
C LEU A 49 7.38 10.81 13.09
N GLY A 50 7.31 10.33 11.85
CA GLY A 50 7.93 9.07 11.45
C GLY A 50 7.31 7.83 12.10
N GLU A 51 6.02 7.87 12.44
CA GLU A 51 5.35 6.77 13.13
C GLU A 51 3.91 6.56 12.64
N LEU A 52 3.42 5.35 12.83
CA LEU A 52 2.08 4.89 12.47
C LEU A 52 1.35 4.46 13.73
N GLU A 53 0.17 5.05 13.97
CA GLU A 53 -0.65 4.86 15.18
C GLU A 53 -2.02 4.21 14.91
N SER A 54 -2.32 3.90 13.65
CA SER A 54 -3.58 3.33 13.21
C SER A 54 -3.36 2.18 12.22
N PRO A 55 -4.37 1.33 11.94
CA PRO A 55 -4.35 0.46 10.76
C PRO A 55 -4.19 1.28 9.48
N ILE A 56 -3.60 0.66 8.45
CA ILE A 56 -3.59 1.18 7.09
C ILE A 56 -4.82 0.63 6.37
N VAL A 57 -5.63 1.51 5.79
CA VAL A 57 -6.80 1.15 5.00
C VAL A 57 -6.56 1.50 3.53
N LEU A 58 -6.79 0.56 2.65
CA LEU A 58 -6.79 0.76 1.20
C LEU A 58 -8.24 0.67 0.70
N THR A 59 -8.65 1.59 -0.16
CA THR A 59 -10.03 1.67 -0.66
C THR A 59 -10.10 2.40 -2.00
N ASN A 60 -11.30 2.80 -2.43
CA ASN A 60 -11.46 3.62 -3.62
C ASN A 60 -11.48 5.13 -3.31
N THR A 61 -11.29 5.94 -4.36
CA THR A 61 -11.15 7.40 -4.32
C THR A 61 -12.28 8.12 -3.56
N LEU A 62 -13.55 7.70 -3.72
CA LEU A 62 -14.70 8.36 -3.09
C LEU A 62 -15.05 7.77 -1.72
N SER A 63 -14.35 6.73 -1.27
CA SER A 63 -14.56 6.08 0.04
C SER A 63 -13.49 6.41 1.08
N VAL A 64 -12.51 7.27 0.77
CA VAL A 64 -11.42 7.66 1.71
C VAL A 64 -11.99 8.17 3.04
N SER A 65 -13.03 9.02 3.02
CA SER A 65 -13.66 9.51 4.25
C SER A 65 -14.24 8.40 5.11
N LYS A 66 -14.76 7.32 4.48
CA LYS A 66 -15.27 6.15 5.21
C LYS A 66 -14.15 5.29 5.79
N GLY A 67 -13.01 5.21 5.09
CA GLY A 67 -11.79 4.60 5.61
C GLY A 67 -11.25 5.32 6.84
N ILE A 68 -11.22 6.66 6.80
CA ILE A 68 -10.80 7.50 7.94
C ILE A 68 -11.74 7.28 9.14
N GLU A 69 -13.07 7.36 8.92
CA GLU A 69 -14.07 7.13 9.96
C GLU A 69 -13.92 5.75 10.61
N ALA A 70 -13.74 4.70 9.80
CA ALA A 70 -13.58 3.33 10.28
C ALA A 70 -12.29 3.13 11.10
N ALA A 71 -11.16 3.65 10.62
CA ALA A 71 -9.89 3.54 11.31
C ALA A 71 -9.87 4.31 12.64
N ILE A 72 -10.46 5.52 12.68
CA ILE A 72 -10.62 6.30 13.91
C ILE A 72 -11.48 5.53 14.91
N ALA A 73 -12.69 5.11 14.52
CA ALA A 73 -13.60 4.41 15.40
C ALA A 73 -12.96 3.12 15.96
N TRP A 74 -12.33 2.33 15.10
CA TRP A 74 -11.63 1.12 15.54
C TRP A 74 -10.51 1.42 16.55
N THR A 75 -9.72 2.47 16.30
CA THR A 75 -8.60 2.85 17.19
C THR A 75 -9.10 3.35 18.53
N LEU A 76 -10.15 4.17 18.55
CA LEU A 76 -10.73 4.70 19.80
C LEU A 76 -11.34 3.60 20.67
N ASP A 77 -11.89 2.54 20.07
CA ASP A 77 -12.50 1.42 20.78
C ASP A 77 -11.47 0.39 21.30
N GLN A 78 -10.17 0.59 21.06
CA GLN A 78 -9.17 -0.32 21.62
C GLN A 78 -9.04 -0.10 23.14
N PRO A 79 -8.94 -1.18 23.94
CA PRO A 79 -8.69 -1.06 25.38
C PRO A 79 -7.46 -0.19 25.68
N GLY A 80 -7.60 0.75 26.60
CA GLY A 80 -6.55 1.69 26.98
C GLY A 80 -6.58 3.02 26.19
N ASN A 81 -7.50 3.18 25.23
CA ASN A 81 -7.65 4.40 24.43
C ASN A 81 -8.82 5.31 24.91
N GLU A 82 -9.38 5.07 26.09
CA GLU A 82 -10.57 5.77 26.60
C GLU A 82 -10.37 7.29 26.73
N SER A 83 -9.13 7.74 26.89
CA SER A 83 -8.77 9.16 26.99
C SER A 83 -8.25 9.77 25.68
N VAL A 84 -8.14 8.99 24.61
CA VAL A 84 -7.63 9.44 23.30
C VAL A 84 -8.61 10.42 22.68
N ARG A 85 -8.10 11.56 22.18
CA ARG A 85 -8.91 12.64 21.58
C ARG A 85 -8.47 13.01 20.17
N SER A 86 -7.44 12.36 19.65
CA SER A 86 -6.91 12.59 18.30
C SER A 86 -6.36 11.28 17.76
N VAL A 87 -6.73 10.92 16.54
CA VAL A 87 -6.22 9.75 15.81
C VAL A 87 -5.93 10.17 14.38
N ASN A 88 -4.72 9.92 13.92
CA ASN A 88 -4.31 10.16 12.55
C ASN A 88 -4.47 8.89 11.72
N ALA A 89 -5.66 8.71 11.15
CA ALA A 89 -5.98 7.54 10.32
C ALA A 89 -5.20 7.54 9.00
N VAL A 90 -4.67 6.39 8.61
CA VAL A 90 -3.92 6.20 7.37
C VAL A 90 -4.77 5.50 6.33
N VAL A 91 -5.07 6.20 5.21
CA VAL A 91 -5.93 5.68 4.15
C VAL A 91 -5.34 6.00 2.77
N GLY A 92 -5.03 4.95 2.01
CA GLY A 92 -4.64 5.03 0.60
C GLY A 92 -5.80 4.69 -0.33
N GLU A 93 -5.74 5.15 -1.58
CA GLU A 93 -6.82 4.95 -2.54
C GLU A 93 -6.35 4.77 -3.97
N THR A 94 -7.16 4.06 -4.76
CA THR A 94 -7.11 4.07 -6.22
C THR A 94 -8.51 4.25 -6.80
N ASN A 95 -8.61 4.79 -8.02
CA ASN A 95 -9.92 5.04 -8.65
C ASN A 95 -10.44 3.79 -9.36
N ASP A 96 -11.42 3.11 -8.79
CA ASP A 96 -12.06 1.93 -9.36
C ASP A 96 -13.25 2.23 -10.31
N GLY A 97 -13.48 3.51 -10.61
CA GLY A 97 -14.67 3.97 -11.34
C GLY A 97 -14.81 3.50 -12.78
N TYR A 98 -13.82 2.81 -13.33
CA TYR A 98 -13.94 2.18 -14.66
C TYR A 98 -14.79 0.90 -14.61
N LEU A 99 -14.62 0.06 -13.57
CA LEU A 99 -15.34 -1.21 -13.39
C LEU A 99 -16.41 -1.13 -12.29
N ASN A 100 -16.48 -0.04 -11.54
CA ASN A 100 -17.35 0.15 -10.39
C ASN A 100 -18.20 1.41 -10.54
N ASP A 101 -19.47 1.35 -10.15
CA ASP A 101 -20.26 2.55 -9.88
C ASP A 101 -19.71 3.28 -8.64
N ILE A 102 -18.59 3.97 -8.81
CA ILE A 102 -17.91 4.68 -7.73
C ILE A 102 -18.76 5.80 -7.12
N ARG A 103 -19.68 6.41 -7.92
CA ARG A 103 -20.56 7.49 -7.45
C ARG A 103 -21.66 7.00 -6.53
N GLY A 104 -22.02 5.71 -6.62
CA GLY A 104 -22.95 5.07 -5.70
C GLY A 104 -22.41 4.96 -4.26
N ARG A 105 -21.08 5.08 -4.06
CA ARG A 105 -20.42 5.12 -2.75
C ARG A 105 -20.86 3.96 -1.84
N HIS A 106 -20.81 2.76 -2.39
CA HIS A 106 -21.37 1.55 -1.79
C HIS A 106 -20.64 1.08 -0.50
N LEU A 107 -19.38 1.51 -0.28
CA LEU A 107 -18.64 1.19 0.94
C LEU A 107 -19.11 2.07 2.12
N THR A 108 -19.37 1.42 3.25
CA THR A 108 -19.68 2.08 4.53
C THR A 108 -18.51 1.98 5.49
N ALA A 109 -18.46 2.85 6.50
CA ALA A 109 -17.45 2.76 7.55
C ALA A 109 -17.53 1.43 8.32
N SER A 110 -18.73 0.89 8.52
CA SER A 110 -18.93 -0.41 9.17
C SER A 110 -18.29 -1.56 8.40
N LEU A 111 -18.49 -1.62 7.07
CA LEU A 111 -17.87 -2.66 6.22
C LEU A 111 -16.34 -2.56 6.21
N ILE A 112 -15.79 -1.34 6.23
CA ILE A 112 -14.35 -1.14 6.30
C ILE A 112 -13.83 -1.54 7.69
N ARG A 113 -14.54 -1.17 8.77
CA ARG A 113 -14.21 -1.59 10.13
C ARG A 113 -14.18 -3.12 10.26
N GLU A 114 -15.16 -3.80 9.73
CA GLU A 114 -15.17 -5.27 9.67
C GLU A 114 -13.91 -5.84 9.01
N SER A 115 -13.39 -5.19 7.95
CA SER A 115 -12.13 -5.63 7.34
C SER A 115 -10.91 -5.43 8.25
N ILE A 116 -10.91 -4.40 9.12
CA ILE A 116 -9.85 -4.21 10.12
C ILE A 116 -9.91 -5.31 11.18
N GLU A 117 -11.12 -5.63 11.66
CA GLU A 117 -11.37 -6.64 12.70
C GLU A 117 -11.00 -8.05 12.22
N ASN A 118 -11.28 -8.35 10.96
CA ASN A 118 -11.01 -9.65 10.32
C ASN A 118 -9.59 -9.78 9.73
N ALA A 119 -8.72 -8.78 9.92
CA ALA A 119 -7.33 -8.86 9.43
C ALA A 119 -6.56 -9.96 10.16
N GLN A 120 -5.98 -10.89 9.40
CA GLN A 120 -5.28 -12.07 9.91
C GLN A 120 -3.86 -12.15 9.35
N ALA A 121 -2.97 -12.80 10.11
CA ALA A 121 -1.65 -13.15 9.62
C ALA A 121 -1.74 -14.41 8.73
N GLY A 122 -0.77 -14.55 7.83
CA GLY A 122 -0.70 -15.71 6.93
C GLY A 122 -0.74 -15.33 5.46
N PRO A 123 -1.07 -16.28 4.57
CA PRO A 123 -1.22 -16.01 3.14
C PRO A 123 -2.27 -14.94 2.88
N VAL A 124 -1.97 -14.05 1.96
CA VAL A 124 -2.87 -12.98 1.53
C VAL A 124 -3.50 -13.39 0.20
N ASP A 125 -4.83 -13.29 0.11
CA ASP A 125 -5.51 -13.46 -1.17
C ASP A 125 -5.12 -12.33 -2.13
N GLU A 126 -4.97 -12.64 -3.41
CA GLU A 126 -4.50 -11.72 -4.45
C GLU A 126 -5.51 -11.56 -5.60
N GLY A 127 -5.24 -10.62 -6.49
CA GLY A 127 -6.06 -10.36 -7.67
C GLY A 127 -7.29 -9.50 -7.36
N SER A 128 -8.43 -9.93 -7.87
CA SER A 128 -9.70 -9.17 -7.85
C SER A 128 -10.42 -9.24 -6.49
N ILE A 129 -9.76 -8.83 -5.42
CA ILE A 129 -10.27 -8.88 -4.03
C ILE A 129 -10.17 -7.54 -3.32
N GLY A 130 -10.92 -7.36 -2.25
CA GLY A 130 -10.84 -6.19 -1.37
C GLY A 130 -10.83 -4.88 -2.16
N ALA A 131 -9.88 -4.01 -1.87
CA ALA A 131 -9.69 -2.74 -2.57
C ALA A 131 -9.27 -2.89 -4.04
N GLY A 132 -8.78 -4.08 -4.45
CA GLY A 132 -8.41 -4.38 -5.83
C GLY A 132 -9.58 -4.84 -6.73
N ARG A 133 -10.81 -4.96 -6.19
CA ARG A 133 -11.95 -5.54 -6.92
C ARG A 133 -12.27 -4.80 -8.21
N GLY A 134 -12.25 -3.48 -8.23
CA GLY A 134 -12.55 -2.65 -9.41
C GLY A 134 -11.32 -2.13 -10.15
N SER A 135 -10.13 -2.60 -9.82
CA SER A 135 -8.87 -2.10 -10.39
C SER A 135 -8.63 -2.58 -11.83
N VAL A 136 -7.98 -1.71 -12.61
CA VAL A 136 -7.48 -2.00 -13.96
C VAL A 136 -5.98 -1.72 -14.00
N LEU A 137 -5.18 -2.66 -14.51
CA LEU A 137 -3.73 -2.57 -14.56
C LEU A 137 -3.25 -2.84 -16.00
N PHE A 138 -2.58 -1.87 -16.62
CA PHE A 138 -2.14 -1.91 -18.02
C PHE A 138 -3.25 -2.22 -19.03
N GLY A 139 -4.50 -1.86 -18.70
CA GLY A 139 -5.67 -2.16 -19.53
C GLY A 139 -6.28 -3.56 -19.30
N TRP A 140 -5.66 -4.40 -18.47
CA TRP A 140 -6.23 -5.68 -17.99
C TRP A 140 -6.79 -5.55 -16.58
N LYS A 141 -7.36 -6.63 -16.06
CA LYS A 141 -7.85 -6.65 -14.67
C LYS A 141 -6.67 -6.51 -13.71
N GLY A 142 -6.66 -5.46 -12.91
CA GLY A 142 -5.71 -5.24 -11.82
C GLY A 142 -6.21 -5.76 -10.48
N GLY A 143 -5.54 -5.40 -9.38
CA GLY A 143 -5.97 -5.90 -8.08
C GLY A 143 -5.00 -5.68 -6.94
N ILE A 144 -5.13 -6.56 -5.94
CA ILE A 144 -4.16 -6.72 -4.86
C ILE A 144 -3.11 -7.73 -5.29
N GLY A 145 -1.85 -7.40 -5.06
CA GLY A 145 -0.75 -8.34 -5.23
C GLY A 145 0.22 -8.26 -4.07
N THR A 146 0.88 -9.37 -3.78
CA THR A 146 1.85 -9.46 -2.68
C THR A 146 3.10 -10.19 -3.12
N SER A 147 4.19 -9.92 -2.44
CA SER A 147 5.44 -10.68 -2.55
C SER A 147 6.31 -10.45 -1.32
N SER A 148 7.29 -11.30 -1.13
CA SER A 148 8.27 -11.12 -0.06
C SER A 148 9.66 -11.60 -0.46
N ARG A 149 10.66 -11.06 0.23
CA ARG A 149 12.05 -11.48 0.14
C ARG A 149 12.62 -11.66 1.54
N GLN A 150 13.24 -12.81 1.78
CA GLN A 150 14.04 -13.03 2.98
C GLN A 150 15.52 -12.91 2.61
N LEU A 151 16.22 -12.01 3.28
CA LEU A 151 17.66 -11.86 3.10
C LEU A 151 18.43 -13.07 3.68
N PRO A 152 19.54 -13.47 3.09
CA PRO A 152 20.45 -14.44 3.70
C PRO A 152 20.90 -13.99 5.09
N ALA A 153 21.18 -14.93 6.00
CA ALA A 153 21.67 -14.63 7.34
C ALA A 153 22.95 -13.74 7.35
N SER A 154 23.82 -13.92 6.36
CA SER A 154 25.02 -13.09 6.18
C SER A 154 24.72 -11.60 5.88
N LEU A 155 23.49 -11.28 5.43
CA LEU A 155 22.99 -9.94 5.16
C LEU A 155 21.96 -9.48 6.22
N GLY A 156 21.84 -10.21 7.34
CA GLY A 156 20.99 -9.87 8.46
C GLY A 156 19.74 -10.75 8.62
N GLY A 157 19.38 -11.57 7.61
CA GLY A 157 18.26 -12.50 7.69
C GLY A 157 16.87 -11.85 7.66
N TYR A 158 16.79 -10.53 7.44
CA TYR A 158 15.55 -9.78 7.49
C TYR A 158 14.60 -10.15 6.35
N THR A 159 13.31 -10.02 6.64
CA THR A 159 12.23 -10.20 5.67
C THR A 159 11.68 -8.85 5.24
N ILE A 160 11.42 -8.69 3.96
CA ILE A 160 10.71 -7.57 3.35
C ILE A 160 9.46 -8.12 2.69
N GLY A 161 8.27 -7.72 3.17
CA GLY A 161 6.98 -8.04 2.57
C GLY A 161 6.39 -6.81 1.89
N VAL A 162 5.78 -7.01 0.73
CA VAL A 162 5.13 -5.95 -0.04
C VAL A 162 3.70 -6.35 -0.37
N LEU A 163 2.77 -5.41 -0.22
CA LEU A 163 1.42 -5.48 -0.73
C LEU A 163 1.16 -4.27 -1.62
N VAL A 164 0.60 -4.49 -2.80
CA VAL A 164 0.19 -3.41 -3.71
C VAL A 164 -1.31 -3.43 -3.95
N GLN A 165 -1.91 -2.24 -4.05
CA GLN A 165 -3.20 -2.01 -4.71
C GLN A 165 -2.86 -1.36 -6.05
N ALA A 166 -2.88 -2.16 -7.14
CA ALA A 166 -2.41 -1.75 -8.45
C ALA A 166 -3.56 -1.44 -9.41
N ASN A 167 -3.61 -0.19 -9.90
CA ASN A 167 -4.65 0.33 -10.78
C ASN A 167 -4.07 1.46 -11.64
N TYR A 168 -3.23 1.15 -12.61
CA TYR A 168 -2.57 2.15 -13.46
C TYR A 168 -2.25 1.59 -14.85
N GLY A 169 -1.95 2.50 -15.79
CA GLY A 169 -1.58 2.17 -17.16
C GLY A 169 -0.10 2.33 -17.44
N GLY A 170 0.29 2.08 -18.68
CA GLY A 170 1.67 2.14 -19.15
C GLY A 170 1.94 1.15 -20.26
N VAL A 171 3.20 0.78 -20.44
CA VAL A 171 3.65 -0.28 -21.35
C VAL A 171 4.10 -1.48 -20.50
N LEU A 172 3.25 -2.48 -20.35
CA LEU A 172 3.57 -3.63 -19.49
C LEU A 172 4.92 -4.25 -19.88
N MET A 173 5.82 -4.26 -18.91
CA MET A 173 7.12 -4.91 -18.99
C MET A 173 7.16 -6.11 -18.04
N VAL A 174 7.59 -7.26 -18.53
CA VAL A 174 7.82 -8.47 -17.73
C VAL A 174 9.22 -8.95 -17.99
N ASP A 175 10.05 -8.95 -16.98
CA ASP A 175 11.48 -9.33 -17.09
C ASP A 175 12.22 -8.60 -18.23
N GLY A 176 11.94 -7.32 -18.40
CA GLY A 176 12.51 -6.47 -19.45
C GLY A 176 11.93 -6.68 -20.85
N ILE A 177 10.93 -7.54 -21.01
CA ILE A 177 10.23 -7.79 -22.28
C ILE A 177 9.00 -6.86 -22.36
N PRO A 178 8.82 -6.08 -23.45
CA PRO A 178 7.67 -5.18 -23.63
C PRO A 178 6.42 -5.99 -24.05
N VAL A 179 5.83 -6.70 -23.09
CA VAL A 179 4.66 -7.57 -23.30
C VAL A 179 3.46 -6.77 -23.79
N GLY A 180 3.26 -5.55 -23.25
CA GLY A 180 2.19 -4.66 -23.68
C GLY A 180 2.24 -4.35 -25.18
N GLU A 181 3.42 -4.05 -25.72
CA GLU A 181 3.64 -3.82 -27.16
C GLU A 181 3.43 -5.10 -27.97
N ALA A 182 3.98 -6.23 -27.51
CA ALA A 182 3.83 -7.51 -28.18
C ALA A 182 2.36 -7.96 -28.29
N LEU A 183 1.51 -7.58 -27.33
CA LEU A 183 0.08 -7.87 -27.34
C LEU A 183 -0.76 -6.76 -27.99
N GLY A 184 -0.15 -5.65 -28.40
CA GLY A 184 -0.84 -4.50 -28.98
C GLY A 184 -1.74 -3.74 -27.99
N GLN A 185 -1.49 -3.88 -26.68
CA GLN A 185 -2.24 -3.20 -25.62
C GLN A 185 -1.29 -2.45 -24.71
N TYR A 186 -1.11 -1.16 -24.97
CA TYR A 186 -0.22 -0.29 -24.21
C TYR A 186 -0.67 1.17 -24.31
N PHE A 187 -0.25 1.98 -23.37
CA PHE A 187 -0.52 3.41 -23.34
C PHE A 187 -0.01 4.12 -24.61
N MET A 188 -0.83 4.96 -25.21
CA MET A 188 -0.58 5.66 -26.49
C MET A 188 -0.51 4.77 -27.74
N SER A 189 -0.93 3.50 -27.65
CA SER A 189 -1.07 2.64 -28.84
C SER A 189 -2.11 3.17 -29.84
N ASP A 190 -3.16 3.82 -29.31
CA ASP A 190 -4.10 4.65 -30.06
C ASP A 190 -4.05 6.06 -29.47
N MET A 191 -3.48 7.01 -30.21
CA MET A 191 -3.29 8.38 -29.74
C MET A 191 -4.61 9.13 -29.49
N ALA A 192 -5.75 8.54 -29.82
CA ALA A 192 -7.08 9.09 -29.55
C ALA A 192 -7.60 8.75 -28.14
N ASP A 193 -7.03 7.78 -27.43
CA ASP A 193 -7.48 7.38 -26.09
C ASP A 193 -6.37 7.52 -25.03
N ASP A 194 -6.28 8.73 -24.43
CA ASP A 194 -5.33 9.04 -23.36
C ASP A 194 -5.77 8.48 -21.96
N ARG A 195 -6.99 7.89 -21.87
CA ARG A 195 -7.58 7.41 -20.61
C ARG A 195 -6.97 6.11 -20.10
N GLN A 196 -6.18 5.40 -20.89
CA GLN A 196 -5.60 4.10 -20.52
C GLN A 196 -4.39 4.18 -19.58
N ALA A 197 -3.86 5.37 -19.32
CA ALA A 197 -2.69 5.53 -18.48
C ALA A 197 -2.98 6.11 -17.09
N ASP A 198 -4.05 6.86 -16.95
CA ASP A 198 -4.43 7.44 -15.66
C ASP A 198 -4.84 6.33 -14.68
N GLY A 199 -4.33 6.45 -13.48
CA GLY A 199 -4.61 5.44 -12.45
C GLY A 199 -3.89 5.79 -11.17
N SER A 200 -3.62 4.80 -10.35
CA SER A 200 -2.93 5.00 -9.06
C SER A 200 -2.36 3.69 -8.56
N VAL A 201 -1.37 3.77 -7.69
CA VAL A 201 -0.87 2.61 -6.95
C VAL A 201 -0.58 2.98 -5.51
N ILE A 202 -1.00 2.11 -4.61
CA ILE A 202 -0.54 2.16 -3.22
C ILE A 202 0.37 0.97 -2.97
N VAL A 203 1.58 1.24 -2.50
CA VAL A 203 2.55 0.20 -2.11
C VAL A 203 2.74 0.25 -0.60
N VAL A 204 2.44 -0.85 0.08
CA VAL A 204 2.66 -1.02 1.51
C VAL A 204 3.81 -2.00 1.71
N ILE A 205 4.84 -1.58 2.42
CA ILE A 205 6.06 -2.35 2.66
C ILE A 205 6.22 -2.59 4.16
N ALA A 206 6.31 -3.85 4.56
CA ALA A 206 6.58 -4.26 5.93
C ALA A 206 7.95 -4.93 6.03
N THR A 207 8.68 -4.71 7.12
CA THR A 207 9.93 -5.43 7.39
C THR A 207 10.12 -5.66 8.89
N ASP A 208 10.79 -6.75 9.24
CA ASP A 208 11.27 -7.03 10.59
C ASP A 208 12.67 -6.47 10.86
N ALA A 209 13.29 -5.80 9.87
CA ALA A 209 14.54 -5.07 10.08
C ALA A 209 14.32 -3.86 11.03
N PRO A 210 15.19 -3.63 12.02
CA PRO A 210 15.06 -2.51 12.95
C PRO A 210 15.44 -1.19 12.28
N LEU A 211 14.50 -0.60 11.55
CA LEU A 211 14.71 0.62 10.76
C LEU A 211 14.11 1.85 11.42
N SER A 212 14.83 2.98 11.31
CA SER A 212 14.28 4.29 11.62
C SER A 212 13.32 4.77 10.51
N ASP A 213 12.46 5.73 10.83
CA ASP A 213 11.56 6.43 9.90
C ASP A 213 12.28 6.97 8.66
N ARG A 214 13.47 7.58 8.86
CA ARG A 214 14.31 8.05 7.75
C ARG A 214 14.71 6.91 6.82
N ASN A 215 15.12 5.77 7.34
CA ASN A 215 15.49 4.61 6.53
C ASN A 215 14.25 3.96 5.90
N LEU A 216 13.11 3.95 6.57
CA LEU A 216 11.84 3.49 6.02
C LEU A 216 11.36 4.40 4.87
N THR A 217 11.52 5.72 4.95
CA THR A 217 11.27 6.63 3.82
C THR A 217 12.15 6.28 2.61
N ARG A 218 13.44 5.93 2.84
CA ARG A 218 14.33 5.47 1.77
C ARG A 218 13.90 4.11 1.19
N VAL A 219 13.39 3.22 2.01
CA VAL A 219 12.78 1.94 1.54
C VAL A 219 11.56 2.24 0.69
N ALA A 220 10.61 3.04 1.20
CA ALA A 220 9.41 3.43 0.48
C ALA A 220 9.72 4.02 -0.91
N SER A 221 10.75 4.88 -1.01
CA SER A 221 11.15 5.47 -2.31
C SER A 221 11.61 4.44 -3.35
N ARG A 222 12.09 3.25 -2.96
CA ARG A 222 12.54 2.20 -3.88
C ARG A 222 11.40 1.49 -4.60
N ALA A 223 10.19 1.52 -4.06
CA ALA A 223 9.01 1.00 -4.75
C ALA A 223 8.78 1.67 -6.11
N MET A 224 9.12 2.95 -6.25
CA MET A 224 8.99 3.69 -7.52
C MET A 224 9.90 3.14 -8.63
N LEU A 225 11.04 2.55 -8.28
CA LEU A 225 11.91 1.89 -9.26
C LEU A 225 11.24 0.65 -9.86
N ALA A 226 10.48 -0.09 -9.06
CA ALA A 226 9.73 -1.26 -9.52
C ALA A 226 8.55 -0.85 -10.44
N LEU A 227 7.90 0.29 -10.18
CA LEU A 227 6.89 0.83 -11.08
C LEU A 227 7.49 1.09 -12.47
N GLY A 228 8.65 1.74 -12.54
CA GLY A 228 9.36 1.96 -13.80
C GLY A 228 9.77 0.65 -14.49
N ARG A 229 10.19 -0.37 -13.73
CA ARG A 229 10.55 -1.69 -14.28
C ARG A 229 9.36 -2.44 -14.86
N THR A 230 8.17 -2.27 -14.30
CA THR A 230 6.93 -2.87 -14.82
C THR A 230 6.28 -2.05 -15.95
N GLY A 231 6.80 -0.85 -16.22
CA GLY A 231 6.40 -0.04 -17.37
C GLY A 231 5.42 1.10 -17.08
N SER A 232 5.30 1.53 -15.80
CA SER A 232 4.55 2.74 -15.45
C SER A 232 5.33 3.99 -15.83
N PRO A 233 4.73 4.95 -16.56
CA PRO A 233 5.34 6.27 -16.79
C PRO A 233 5.04 7.28 -15.67
N ALA A 234 4.31 6.90 -14.60
CA ALA A 234 3.80 7.81 -13.58
C ALA A 234 3.08 9.01 -14.21
N THR A 235 1.98 8.73 -14.93
CA THR A 235 1.21 9.74 -15.68
C THR A 235 0.71 10.88 -14.80
N ASN A 236 0.33 12.00 -15.41
CA ASN A 236 -0.12 13.20 -14.70
C ASN A 236 -1.29 12.91 -13.74
N GLY A 237 -2.23 12.05 -14.12
CA GLY A 237 -3.40 11.67 -13.31
C GLY A 237 -3.15 10.52 -12.33
N SER A 238 -1.91 10.03 -12.19
CA SER A 238 -1.57 8.92 -11.32
C SER A 238 -1.29 9.37 -9.88
N GLY A 239 -1.83 8.64 -8.91
CA GLY A 239 -1.51 8.79 -7.49
C GLY A 239 -0.61 7.65 -7.02
N ASP A 240 0.70 7.84 -7.06
CA ASP A 240 1.68 6.79 -6.77
C ASP A 240 2.29 7.04 -5.40
N TYR A 241 1.85 6.26 -4.42
CA TYR A 241 2.26 6.42 -3.03
C TYR A 241 2.82 5.12 -2.47
N SER A 242 3.81 5.24 -1.62
CA SER A 242 4.34 4.12 -0.85
C SER A 242 4.53 4.47 0.61
N ILE A 243 4.23 3.50 1.47
CA ILE A 243 4.48 3.55 2.90
C ILE A 243 5.29 2.32 3.30
N ALA A 244 6.32 2.51 4.12
CA ALA A 244 7.09 1.43 4.70
C ALA A 244 7.05 1.53 6.22
N PHE A 245 6.94 0.39 6.92
CA PHE A 245 7.00 0.33 8.38
C PHE A 245 7.83 -0.86 8.85
N SER A 246 8.34 -0.76 10.09
CA SER A 246 9.07 -1.86 10.73
C SER A 246 8.21 -2.50 11.81
N THR A 247 8.14 -3.84 11.78
CA THR A 247 7.48 -4.64 12.82
C THR A 247 8.41 -5.01 13.97
N ALA A 248 9.73 -4.72 13.86
CA ALA A 248 10.71 -5.04 14.88
C ALA A 248 10.36 -4.38 16.22
N GLU A 249 10.23 -5.18 17.28
CA GLU A 249 9.87 -4.68 18.61
C GLU A 249 10.89 -3.69 19.16
N SER A 250 12.18 -3.87 18.83
CA SER A 250 13.28 -3.01 19.29
C SER A 250 13.24 -1.57 18.79
N VAL A 251 12.39 -1.25 17.82
CA VAL A 251 12.23 0.11 17.27
C VAL A 251 10.81 0.67 17.40
N ARG A 252 9.92 -0.06 18.09
CA ARG A 252 8.57 0.43 18.38
C ARG A 252 8.61 1.67 19.26
N ARG A 253 7.64 2.54 19.08
CA ARG A 253 7.57 3.84 19.73
C ARG A 253 6.41 3.89 20.72
N GLY A 254 6.69 3.51 21.96
CA GLY A 254 5.77 3.65 23.09
C GLY A 254 5.78 5.07 23.67
N ILE A 255 5.18 5.21 24.86
CA ILE A 255 5.11 6.49 25.61
C ILE A 255 6.42 6.82 26.31
N SER A 256 7.32 5.84 26.53
CA SER A 256 8.58 6.00 27.26
C SER A 256 9.79 6.11 26.31
N ASP A 257 10.83 6.80 26.78
CA ASP A 257 12.10 6.94 26.07
C ASP A 257 12.71 5.55 25.78
N ILE A 258 12.89 5.22 24.51
CA ILE A 258 13.53 3.98 24.09
C ILE A 258 14.75 4.32 23.25
N PRO A 259 15.95 3.77 23.57
CA PRO A 259 17.12 3.91 22.70
C PRO A 259 16.83 3.21 21.36
N ILE A 260 16.79 3.95 20.27
CA ILE A 260 16.57 3.37 18.93
C ILE A 260 17.91 2.86 18.40
N ASN A 261 18.16 1.57 18.54
CA ASN A 261 19.26 0.88 17.88
C ASN A 261 18.87 0.48 16.46
N GLY A 262 18.92 1.44 15.55
CA GLY A 262 18.58 1.20 14.15
C GLY A 262 19.73 0.58 13.34
N LEU A 263 19.38 -0.05 12.21
CA LEU A 263 20.34 -0.64 11.29
C LEU A 263 21.25 0.45 10.65
N ALA A 264 22.55 0.17 10.59
CA ALA A 264 23.54 1.08 10.00
C ALA A 264 23.30 1.26 8.47
N ASN A 265 23.58 2.48 7.96
CA ASN A 265 23.37 2.82 6.54
C ASN A 265 24.04 1.86 5.55
N GLN A 266 25.24 1.36 5.90
CA GLN A 266 26.02 0.43 5.08
C GLN A 266 25.31 -0.92 4.85
N LYS A 267 24.32 -1.26 5.70
CA LYS A 267 23.55 -2.50 5.62
C LYS A 267 22.22 -2.34 4.86
N MET A 268 21.93 -1.15 4.31
CA MET A 268 20.64 -0.87 3.68
C MET A 268 20.50 -1.40 2.26
N SER A 269 21.59 -1.56 1.50
CA SER A 269 21.50 -1.91 0.08
C SER A 269 20.80 -3.25 -0.20
N PRO A 270 21.01 -4.33 0.57
CA PRO A 270 20.25 -5.56 0.38
C PRO A 270 18.74 -5.38 0.60
N ILE A 271 18.33 -4.55 1.59
CA ILE A 271 16.92 -4.23 1.85
C ILE A 271 16.32 -3.46 0.68
N PHE A 272 17.07 -2.50 0.11
CA PHE A 272 16.61 -1.76 -1.08
C PHE A 272 16.41 -2.66 -2.29
N GLN A 273 17.36 -3.56 -2.57
CA GLN A 273 17.24 -4.52 -3.66
C GLN A 273 16.02 -5.44 -3.46
N ALA A 274 15.87 -6.01 -2.27
CA ALA A 274 14.73 -6.85 -1.92
C ALA A 274 13.38 -6.11 -2.05
N THR A 275 13.35 -4.82 -1.70
CA THR A 275 12.15 -3.98 -1.87
C THR A 275 11.78 -3.81 -3.33
N VAL A 276 12.75 -3.51 -4.20
CA VAL A 276 12.49 -3.36 -5.65
C VAL A 276 11.94 -4.66 -6.24
N GLU A 277 12.61 -5.79 -5.98
CA GLU A 277 12.22 -7.09 -6.49
C GLU A 277 10.85 -7.54 -5.98
N ALA A 278 10.59 -7.41 -4.67
CA ALA A 278 9.30 -7.77 -4.11
C ALA A 278 8.17 -6.86 -4.61
N THR A 279 8.44 -5.58 -4.84
CA THR A 279 7.42 -4.66 -5.38
C THR A 279 7.10 -4.99 -6.83
N GLU A 280 8.10 -5.28 -7.65
CA GLU A 280 7.90 -5.71 -9.04
C GLU A 280 7.06 -6.99 -9.12
N GLU A 281 7.40 -8.00 -8.36
CA GLU A 281 6.64 -9.26 -8.32
C GLU A 281 5.23 -9.06 -7.75
N ALA A 282 5.03 -8.25 -6.72
CA ALA A 282 3.71 -7.93 -6.20
C ALA A 282 2.80 -7.27 -7.26
N ILE A 283 3.36 -6.36 -8.08
CA ILE A 283 2.63 -5.75 -9.20
C ILE A 283 2.24 -6.81 -10.23
N LEU A 284 3.14 -7.70 -10.60
CA LEU A 284 2.85 -8.78 -11.54
C LEU A 284 1.83 -9.78 -10.96
N ASN A 285 1.91 -10.10 -9.67
CA ASN A 285 0.92 -10.94 -8.99
C ASN A 285 -0.48 -10.28 -8.98
N ALA A 286 -0.58 -8.96 -8.83
CA ALA A 286 -1.85 -8.25 -8.94
C ALA A 286 -2.50 -8.38 -10.34
N LEU A 287 -1.72 -8.69 -11.37
CA LEU A 287 -2.17 -8.87 -12.75
C LEU A 287 -2.46 -10.34 -13.10
N PHE A 288 -1.67 -11.28 -12.59
CA PHE A 288 -1.70 -12.68 -13.01
C PHE A 288 -2.46 -13.62 -12.06
N LYS A 289 -2.98 -13.11 -10.95
CA LYS A 289 -3.81 -13.86 -9.98
C LYS A 289 -5.27 -13.42 -10.06
#